data_a53fa06820e2f92eb386cf0828519fae
#
_entry.id   a53fa06820e2f92eb386cf0828519fae
#
_cell.length_a   1.000
_cell.length_b   1.000
_cell.length_c   1.000
_cell.angle_alpha   90.00
_cell.angle_beta   90.00
_cell.angle_gamma   90.00
#
_symmetry.space_group_name_H-M   'P 1'
#
loop_
_entity.id
_entity.type
_entity.pdbx_description
1 polymer ?
#
loop_
_entity_poly.entity_id
_entity_poly.type
_entity_poly.pdbx_seq_one_letter_code
_entity_poly.pdbx_strand_id
1 'polypeptide(L)'
;MQDFHEFREKGNLTFALILIELLKGKRKLREISTDLKITPQGASVYLKNLQKLKYVDSGNIPTPEGVAFLQQILATISLFVEDAYEDTGIISSCEAVAGEDLGKGDRVSLSMNKGLLYAYRRKKAGSNGVADFRVKKGDPVRISKIEGIIDHKVGNFYVLTVDFDDLTPKKLGKLNRILKEKNIEYVGAYGILASEICKFGKIKASVYAPVEGCIEAGAKGVNSLLIYSPEMARFFFQKLSANIHKYRINPKFVEI
;
A
#
# COMPACT_ATOMS: atom_id res chain seq x y z
N MET A 1 -15.39 9.11 -4.41
CA MET A 1 -14.56 10.26 -4.85
C MET A 1 -15.00 11.44 -4.01
N GLN A 2 -14.14 11.88 -3.08
CA GLN A 2 -14.44 13.04 -2.22
C GLN A 2 -14.50 14.31 -3.06
N ASP A 3 -15.26 15.29 -2.59
CA ASP A 3 -15.43 16.55 -3.29
C ASP A 3 -14.20 17.45 -3.09
N PHE A 4 -13.31 17.47 -4.07
CA PHE A 4 -12.12 18.34 -4.12
C PHE A 4 -12.43 19.72 -4.72
N HIS A 5 -13.69 20.16 -4.71
CA HIS A 5 -14.14 21.39 -5.36
C HIS A 5 -13.36 22.61 -4.88
N GLU A 6 -13.22 22.80 -3.56
CA GLU A 6 -12.51 23.94 -2.98
C GLU A 6 -11.03 24.01 -3.38
N PHE A 7 -10.35 22.87 -3.47
CA PHE A 7 -8.97 22.80 -3.95
C PHE A 7 -8.84 23.19 -5.42
N ARG A 8 -9.86 22.91 -6.23
CA ARG A 8 -9.89 23.19 -7.67
C ARG A 8 -10.31 24.61 -8.00
N GLU A 9 -10.88 25.37 -7.05
CA GLU A 9 -11.24 26.76 -7.28
C GLU A 9 -10.01 27.61 -7.61
N LYS A 10 -10.20 28.47 -8.61
CA LYS A 10 -9.13 29.32 -9.13
C LYS A 10 -8.61 30.27 -8.07
N GLY A 11 -7.37 30.10 -7.68
CA GLY A 11 -6.66 30.98 -6.74
C GLY A 11 -6.53 30.43 -5.32
N ASN A 12 -7.31 29.43 -4.89
CA ASN A 12 -7.29 28.94 -3.52
C ASN A 12 -5.93 28.38 -3.11
N LEU A 13 -5.25 27.66 -3.99
CA LEU A 13 -3.88 27.20 -3.74
C LEU A 13 -2.92 28.37 -3.58
N THR A 14 -3.05 29.42 -4.40
CA THR A 14 -2.21 30.62 -4.29
C THR A 14 -2.51 31.39 -3.00
N PHE A 15 -3.79 31.46 -2.58
CA PHE A 15 -4.15 32.02 -1.28
C PHE A 15 -3.49 31.26 -0.13
N ALA A 16 -3.55 29.92 -0.14
CA ALA A 16 -2.89 29.09 0.86
C ALA A 16 -1.37 29.33 0.90
N LEU A 17 -0.71 29.38 -0.25
CA LEU A 17 0.74 29.66 -0.35
C LEU A 17 1.08 31.05 0.22
N ILE A 18 0.29 32.10 -0.09
CA ILE A 18 0.51 33.45 0.46
C ILE A 18 0.30 33.45 1.98
N LEU A 19 -0.74 32.81 2.48
CA LEU A 19 -0.99 32.69 3.92
C LEU A 19 0.18 32.01 4.64
N ILE A 20 0.77 30.98 4.05
CA ILE A 20 1.97 30.32 4.60
C ILE A 20 3.13 31.32 4.71
N GLU A 21 3.40 32.11 3.68
CA GLU A 21 4.48 33.10 3.73
C GLU A 21 4.20 34.21 4.77
N LEU A 22 2.95 34.62 4.90
CA LEU A 22 2.53 35.58 5.93
C LEU A 22 2.68 35.03 7.34
N LEU A 23 2.37 33.75 7.57
CA LEU A 23 2.57 33.07 8.86
C LEU A 23 4.06 32.90 9.21
N LYS A 24 4.94 32.80 8.21
CA LYS A 24 6.40 32.87 8.40
C LYS A 24 6.92 34.27 8.77
N GLY A 25 6.04 35.25 8.88
CA GLY A 25 6.38 36.64 9.24
C GLY A 25 6.73 37.55 8.07
N LYS A 26 6.66 37.10 6.81
CA LYS A 26 6.89 37.95 5.66
C LYS A 26 5.70 38.88 5.44
N ARG A 27 5.99 40.17 5.24
CA ARG A 27 4.95 41.21 5.07
C ARG A 27 5.14 42.02 3.79
N LYS A 28 6.37 42.03 3.24
CA LYS A 28 6.69 42.82 2.06
C LYS A 28 6.27 42.08 0.78
N LEU A 29 5.54 42.78 -0.06
CA LEU A 29 5.06 42.25 -1.35
C LEU A 29 6.19 41.65 -2.22
N ARG A 30 7.37 42.28 -2.23
CA ARG A 30 8.52 41.79 -2.99
C ARG A 30 9.01 40.42 -2.48
N GLU A 31 9.10 40.23 -1.17
CA GLU A 31 9.52 38.95 -0.56
C GLU A 31 8.57 37.83 -0.97
N ILE A 32 7.26 38.06 -0.77
CA ILE A 32 6.23 37.07 -1.12
C ILE A 32 6.24 36.75 -2.61
N SER A 33 6.35 37.77 -3.49
CA SER A 33 6.35 37.55 -4.93
C SER A 33 7.58 36.78 -5.41
N THR A 34 8.75 37.03 -4.81
CA THR A 34 10.01 36.33 -5.13
C THR A 34 9.92 34.86 -4.73
N ASP A 35 9.47 34.57 -3.51
CA ASP A 35 9.42 33.21 -3.00
C ASP A 35 8.39 32.35 -3.73
N LEU A 36 7.25 32.93 -4.07
CA LEU A 36 6.19 32.25 -4.80
C LEU A 36 6.38 32.26 -6.33
N LYS A 37 7.44 32.92 -6.82
CA LYS A 37 7.74 33.08 -8.26
C LYS A 37 6.55 33.64 -9.06
N ILE A 38 5.87 34.62 -8.49
CA ILE A 38 4.78 35.36 -9.14
C ILE A 38 5.18 36.83 -9.31
N THR A 39 4.44 37.56 -10.15
CA THR A 39 4.71 39.00 -10.32
C THR A 39 4.28 39.78 -9.08
N PRO A 40 4.93 40.91 -8.75
CA PRO A 40 4.49 41.76 -7.64
C PRO A 40 3.06 42.27 -7.82
N GLN A 41 2.62 42.55 -9.05
CA GLN A 41 1.26 42.94 -9.37
C GLN A 41 0.27 41.78 -9.05
N GLY A 42 0.62 40.54 -9.44
CA GLY A 42 -0.15 39.36 -9.11
C GLY A 42 -0.28 39.15 -7.60
N ALA A 43 0.84 39.23 -6.87
CA ALA A 43 0.84 39.13 -5.41
C ALA A 43 -0.05 40.22 -4.76
N SER A 44 -0.02 41.44 -5.28
CA SER A 44 -0.88 42.54 -4.81
C SER A 44 -2.37 42.23 -5.00
N VAL A 45 -2.74 41.68 -6.16
CA VAL A 45 -4.14 41.31 -6.43
C VAL A 45 -4.60 40.19 -5.48
N TYR A 46 -3.78 39.16 -5.27
CA TYR A 46 -4.12 38.10 -4.33
C TYR A 46 -4.23 38.58 -2.89
N LEU A 47 -3.32 39.46 -2.42
CA LEU A 47 -3.40 40.03 -1.08
C LEU A 47 -4.69 40.87 -0.88
N LYS A 48 -5.07 41.70 -1.87
CA LYS A 48 -6.34 42.44 -1.83
C LYS A 48 -7.55 41.52 -1.76
N ASN A 49 -7.52 40.40 -2.49
CA ASN A 49 -8.60 39.41 -2.43
C ASN A 49 -8.66 38.72 -1.05
N LEU A 50 -7.52 38.36 -0.47
CA LEU A 50 -7.44 37.81 0.89
C LEU A 50 -7.97 38.79 1.93
N GLN A 51 -7.68 40.11 1.81
CA GLN A 51 -8.24 41.15 2.65
C GLN A 51 -9.76 41.25 2.47
N LYS A 52 -10.26 41.24 1.22
CA LYS A 52 -11.69 41.25 0.91
C LYS A 52 -12.44 40.08 1.52
N LEU A 53 -11.82 38.89 1.50
CA LEU A 53 -12.34 37.66 2.11
C LEU A 53 -12.15 37.64 3.63
N LYS A 54 -11.50 38.65 4.22
CA LYS A 54 -11.16 38.73 5.64
C LYS A 54 -10.22 37.63 6.14
N TYR A 55 -9.46 37.03 5.24
CA TYR A 55 -8.43 36.00 5.60
C TYR A 55 -7.13 36.65 6.09
N VAL A 56 -6.94 37.94 5.78
CA VAL A 56 -5.86 38.78 6.33
C VAL A 56 -6.43 40.15 6.69
N ASP A 57 -5.81 40.79 7.66
CA ASP A 57 -6.15 42.16 8.05
C ASP A 57 -5.46 43.21 7.14
N SER A 58 -5.66 44.50 7.46
CA SER A 58 -5.02 45.61 6.72
C SER A 58 -3.50 45.65 6.83
N GLY A 59 -2.93 45.02 7.85
CA GLY A 59 -1.47 44.85 8.04
C GLY A 59 -0.87 43.61 7.39
N ASN A 60 -1.67 42.87 6.60
CA ASN A 60 -1.31 41.57 6.04
C ASN A 60 -1.03 40.52 7.12
N ILE A 61 -1.71 40.57 8.26
CA ILE A 61 -1.62 39.53 9.29
C ILE A 61 -2.78 38.55 9.07
N PRO A 62 -2.49 37.23 8.99
CA PRO A 62 -3.52 36.23 8.86
C PRO A 62 -4.51 36.25 10.02
N THR A 63 -5.81 36.25 9.71
CA THR A 63 -6.89 36.21 10.68
C THR A 63 -7.18 34.74 11.08
N PRO A 64 -7.97 34.51 12.17
CA PRO A 64 -8.44 33.16 12.50
C PRO A 64 -9.17 32.47 11.32
N GLU A 65 -9.96 33.22 10.56
CA GLU A 65 -10.66 32.73 9.37
C GLU A 65 -9.68 32.35 8.26
N GLY A 66 -8.63 33.14 8.06
CA GLY A 66 -7.56 32.80 7.11
C GLY A 66 -6.77 31.57 7.50
N VAL A 67 -6.51 31.37 8.79
CA VAL A 67 -5.88 30.16 9.30
C VAL A 67 -6.79 28.94 9.14
N ALA A 68 -8.09 29.08 9.43
CA ALA A 68 -9.08 28.01 9.23
C ALA A 68 -9.18 27.60 7.75
N PHE A 69 -9.23 28.56 6.83
CA PHE A 69 -9.18 28.30 5.39
C PHE A 69 -7.91 27.54 4.98
N LEU A 70 -6.74 27.96 5.48
CA LEU A 70 -5.48 27.26 5.19
C LEU A 70 -5.50 25.82 5.70
N GLN A 71 -6.01 25.59 6.93
CA GLN A 71 -6.15 24.24 7.49
C GLN A 71 -7.05 23.36 6.62
N GLN A 72 -8.16 23.90 6.13
CA GLN A 72 -9.09 23.20 5.25
C GLN A 72 -8.42 22.80 3.92
N ILE A 73 -7.71 23.71 3.27
CA ILE A 73 -6.96 23.41 2.04
C ILE A 73 -5.89 22.33 2.28
N LEU A 74 -5.13 22.43 3.38
CA LEU A 74 -4.10 21.44 3.70
C LEU A 74 -4.71 20.05 3.98
N ALA A 75 -5.85 19.99 4.69
CA ALA A 75 -6.57 18.75 4.92
C ALA A 75 -7.06 18.13 3.59
N THR A 76 -7.64 18.93 2.70
CA THR A 76 -8.09 18.47 1.38
C THR A 76 -6.95 17.96 0.52
N ILE A 77 -5.77 18.60 0.54
CA ILE A 77 -4.57 18.13 -0.16
C ILE A 77 -4.10 16.79 0.42
N SER A 78 -4.08 16.64 1.74
CA SER A 78 -3.69 15.39 2.39
C SER A 78 -4.60 14.23 1.97
N LEU A 79 -5.90 14.42 1.99
CA LEU A 79 -6.88 13.44 1.54
C LEU A 79 -6.71 13.10 0.04
N PHE A 80 -6.49 14.10 -0.80
CA PHE A 80 -6.23 13.88 -2.22
C PHE A 80 -4.98 13.02 -2.44
N VAL A 81 -3.91 13.28 -1.68
CA VAL A 81 -2.66 12.51 -1.79
C VAL A 81 -2.88 11.06 -1.32
N GLU A 82 -3.61 10.86 -0.23
CA GLU A 82 -3.94 9.52 0.28
C GLU A 82 -4.78 8.73 -0.73
N ASP A 83 -5.89 9.31 -1.21
CA ASP A 83 -6.75 8.69 -2.23
C ASP A 83 -5.95 8.39 -3.52
N ALA A 84 -5.10 9.31 -3.97
CA ALA A 84 -4.30 9.12 -5.17
C ALA A 84 -3.29 7.96 -5.01
N TYR A 85 -2.68 7.80 -3.84
CA TYR A 85 -1.80 6.67 -3.56
C TYR A 85 -2.57 5.35 -3.49
N GLU A 86 -3.76 5.33 -2.87
CA GLU A 86 -4.61 4.14 -2.81
C GLU A 86 -5.09 3.72 -4.20
N ASP A 87 -5.62 4.66 -4.98
CA ASP A 87 -6.19 4.39 -6.30
C ASP A 87 -5.14 3.98 -7.35
N THR A 88 -3.95 4.58 -7.26
CA THR A 88 -2.88 4.33 -8.26
C THR A 88 -1.91 3.24 -7.85
N GLY A 89 -1.86 2.87 -6.57
CA GLY A 89 -0.86 1.96 -6.02
C GLY A 89 0.58 2.51 -6.08
N ILE A 90 0.75 3.81 -6.29
CA ILE A 90 2.07 4.45 -6.27
C ILE A 90 2.54 4.56 -4.83
N ILE A 91 3.74 4.09 -4.54
CA ILE A 91 4.38 4.20 -3.23
C ILE A 91 5.65 5.06 -3.32
N SER A 92 5.83 5.98 -2.37
CA SER A 92 7.01 6.84 -2.29
C SER A 92 8.14 6.23 -1.44
N SER A 93 7.78 5.35 -0.52
CA SER A 93 8.70 4.60 0.34
C SER A 93 8.11 3.25 0.71
N CYS A 94 8.99 2.30 1.03
CA CYS A 94 8.58 0.98 1.51
C CYS A 94 9.62 0.39 2.46
N GLU A 95 9.25 -0.68 3.14
CA GLU A 95 10.16 -1.53 3.89
C GLU A 95 10.56 -2.72 3.03
N ALA A 96 11.84 -3.08 3.07
CA ALA A 96 12.39 -4.22 2.35
C ALA A 96 13.42 -4.95 3.24
N VAL A 97 13.74 -6.19 2.87
CA VAL A 97 14.86 -6.93 3.44
C VAL A 97 16.10 -6.62 2.60
N ALA A 98 17.20 -6.29 3.24
CA ALA A 98 18.48 -6.11 2.56
C ALA A 98 18.97 -7.45 1.99
N GLY A 99 19.01 -7.57 0.68
CA GLY A 99 19.49 -8.78 -0.01
C GLY A 99 21.02 -8.95 0.04
N GLU A 100 21.71 -7.86 0.35
CA GLU A 100 23.16 -7.73 0.55
C GLU A 100 23.44 -6.57 1.52
N ASP A 101 24.69 -6.36 1.94
CA ASP A 101 25.05 -5.22 2.78
C ASP A 101 24.82 -3.90 2.01
N LEU A 102 24.06 -2.98 2.59
CA LEU A 102 23.70 -1.72 2.00
C LEU A 102 24.25 -0.54 2.82
N GLY A 103 24.76 0.48 2.14
CA GLY A 103 25.12 1.77 2.73
C GLY A 103 23.94 2.75 2.72
N LYS A 104 23.97 3.73 3.62
CA LYS A 104 23.03 4.86 3.55
C LYS A 104 23.22 5.61 2.24
N GLY A 105 22.14 5.85 1.50
CA GLY A 105 22.17 6.55 0.22
C GLY A 105 22.45 5.64 -0.99
N ASP A 106 22.68 4.33 -0.78
CA ASP A 106 22.86 3.41 -1.90
C ASP A 106 21.61 3.36 -2.78
N ARG A 107 21.81 3.44 -4.10
CA ARG A 107 20.76 3.12 -5.06
C ARG A 107 20.55 1.61 -5.09
N VAL A 108 19.31 1.22 -4.93
CA VAL A 108 18.90 -0.18 -4.89
C VAL A 108 17.77 -0.46 -5.87
N SER A 109 17.69 -1.67 -6.35
CA SER A 109 16.54 -2.18 -7.07
C SER A 109 15.74 -3.13 -6.16
N LEU A 110 14.42 -3.12 -6.35
CA LEU A 110 13.46 -3.84 -5.52
C LEU A 110 12.92 -5.08 -6.26
N SER A 111 12.83 -6.20 -5.58
CA SER A 111 12.24 -7.41 -6.14
C SER A 111 11.54 -8.23 -5.08
N MET A 112 10.38 -8.79 -5.41
CA MET A 112 9.66 -9.73 -4.54
C MET A 112 10.33 -11.10 -4.55
N ASN A 113 10.46 -11.70 -3.37
CA ASN A 113 10.91 -13.07 -3.20
C ASN A 113 10.17 -13.70 -2.00
N LYS A 114 9.46 -14.80 -2.23
CA LYS A 114 8.68 -15.53 -1.21
C LYS A 114 7.77 -14.63 -0.37
N GLY A 115 7.07 -13.72 -1.02
CA GLY A 115 6.13 -12.81 -0.37
C GLY A 115 6.75 -11.62 0.37
N LEU A 116 8.07 -11.47 0.38
CA LEU A 116 8.80 -10.35 0.96
C LEU A 116 9.51 -9.53 -0.12
N LEU A 117 9.61 -8.23 0.11
CA LEU A 117 10.34 -7.32 -0.75
C LEU A 117 11.82 -7.29 -0.35
N TYR A 118 12.69 -7.42 -1.33
CA TYR A 118 14.15 -7.39 -1.15
C TYR A 118 14.78 -6.24 -1.92
N ALA A 119 15.80 -5.63 -1.33
CA ALA A 119 16.58 -4.55 -1.93
C ALA A 119 18.01 -5.04 -2.26
N TYR A 120 18.47 -4.75 -3.51
CA TYR A 120 19.79 -5.13 -4.02
C TYR A 120 20.43 -3.96 -4.78
N ARG A 121 21.74 -3.72 -4.65
CA ARG A 121 22.45 -2.65 -5.37
C ARG A 121 22.54 -2.84 -6.88
N ARG A 122 22.68 -4.04 -7.37
CA ARG A 122 23.07 -4.36 -8.77
C ARG A 122 22.09 -5.24 -9.52
N LYS A 123 20.94 -5.54 -8.98
CA LYS A 123 19.95 -6.36 -9.65
C LYS A 123 19.12 -5.50 -10.60
N LYS A 124 19.03 -5.87 -11.89
CA LYS A 124 18.07 -5.22 -12.79
C LYS A 124 16.66 -5.57 -12.37
N ALA A 125 15.86 -4.59 -12.04
CA ALA A 125 14.45 -4.71 -11.71
C ALA A 125 13.68 -3.51 -12.28
N GLY A 126 12.38 -3.61 -12.36
CA GLY A 126 11.51 -2.55 -12.88
C GLY A 126 11.38 -1.33 -11.96
N SER A 127 11.86 -1.44 -10.71
CA SER A 127 11.80 -0.36 -9.72
C SER A 127 13.14 -0.16 -9.04
N ASN A 128 13.42 1.10 -8.70
CA ASN A 128 14.61 1.52 -8.00
C ASN A 128 14.23 2.40 -6.81
N GLY A 129 15.15 2.57 -5.87
CA GLY A 129 14.99 3.46 -4.73
C GLY A 129 16.32 3.74 -4.06
N VAL A 130 16.28 4.38 -2.89
CA VAL A 130 17.45 4.76 -2.11
C VAL A 130 17.33 4.21 -0.69
N ALA A 131 18.36 3.52 -0.20
CA ALA A 131 18.41 3.01 1.16
C ALA A 131 18.60 4.17 2.17
N ASP A 132 17.72 4.28 3.15
CA ASP A 132 17.76 5.38 4.13
C ASP A 132 18.84 5.16 5.21
N PHE A 133 19.23 3.91 5.44
CA PHE A 133 20.15 3.53 6.50
C PHE A 133 21.21 2.55 6.00
N ARG A 134 22.31 2.47 6.74
CA ARG A 134 23.31 1.40 6.58
C ARG A 134 22.79 0.15 7.29
N VAL A 135 22.72 -0.99 6.59
CA VAL A 135 22.22 -2.27 7.11
C VAL A 135 23.06 -3.43 6.58
N LYS A 136 23.05 -4.56 7.29
CA LYS A 136 23.64 -5.81 6.83
C LYS A 136 22.61 -6.63 6.06
N LYS A 137 23.10 -7.59 5.28
CA LYS A 137 22.26 -8.58 4.59
C LYS A 137 21.33 -9.27 5.57
N GLY A 138 20.04 -9.31 5.23
CA GLY A 138 18.99 -9.92 6.05
C GLY A 138 18.27 -8.95 6.99
N ASP A 139 18.83 -7.75 7.23
CA ASP A 139 18.19 -6.75 8.08
C ASP A 139 17.07 -6.00 7.35
N PRO A 140 16.06 -5.48 8.07
CA PRO A 140 15.05 -4.61 7.49
C PRO A 140 15.67 -3.25 7.14
N VAL A 141 15.25 -2.71 6.00
CA VAL A 141 15.68 -1.39 5.50
C VAL A 141 14.49 -0.62 4.94
N ARG A 142 14.43 0.69 5.24
CA ARG A 142 13.51 1.59 4.57
C ARG A 142 14.14 2.06 3.27
N ILE A 143 13.37 1.96 2.20
CA ILE A 143 13.72 2.46 0.88
C ILE A 143 12.82 3.65 0.56
N SER A 144 13.40 4.76 0.23
CA SER A 144 12.72 6.00 -0.18
C SER A 144 12.98 6.31 -1.66
N LYS A 145 12.30 7.35 -2.17
CA LYS A 145 12.42 7.80 -3.57
C LYS A 145 12.27 6.66 -4.55
N ILE A 146 11.19 5.89 -4.37
CA ILE A 146 10.89 4.76 -5.24
C ILE A 146 10.46 5.29 -6.60
N GLU A 147 11.10 4.78 -7.65
CA GLU A 147 10.81 5.06 -9.05
C GLU A 147 10.53 3.74 -9.78
N GLY A 148 9.57 3.76 -10.70
CA GLY A 148 9.17 2.58 -11.46
C GLY A 148 8.14 1.70 -10.75
N ILE A 149 7.93 0.51 -11.29
CA ILE A 149 6.92 -0.44 -10.80
C ILE A 149 7.64 -1.63 -10.17
N ILE A 150 7.26 -1.98 -8.95
CA ILE A 150 7.72 -3.22 -8.33
C ILE A 150 7.02 -4.39 -9.04
N ASP A 151 7.72 -4.95 -10.02
CA ASP A 151 7.20 -6.09 -10.77
C ASP A 151 7.28 -7.36 -9.92
N HIS A 152 6.16 -8.02 -9.73
CA HIS A 152 6.10 -9.31 -9.09
C HIS A 152 5.06 -10.19 -9.77
N LYS A 153 5.37 -11.46 -9.92
CA LYS A 153 4.42 -12.44 -10.41
C LYS A 153 3.46 -12.80 -9.28
N VAL A 154 2.17 -12.67 -9.53
CA VAL A 154 1.14 -13.18 -8.63
C VAL A 154 1.28 -14.69 -8.53
N GLY A 155 1.22 -15.23 -7.31
CA GLY A 155 1.20 -16.66 -7.05
C GLY A 155 -0.15 -17.29 -7.40
N ASN A 156 -0.24 -18.59 -7.26
CA ASN A 156 -1.49 -19.29 -7.48
C ASN A 156 -2.21 -19.50 -6.14
N PHE A 157 -3.50 -19.20 -6.11
CA PHE A 157 -4.37 -19.51 -4.98
C PHE A 157 -5.19 -20.76 -5.31
N TYR A 158 -4.84 -21.88 -4.66
CA TYR A 158 -5.56 -23.14 -4.80
C TYR A 158 -6.57 -23.31 -3.68
N VAL A 159 -7.66 -24.02 -3.97
CA VAL A 159 -8.74 -24.27 -3.03
C VAL A 159 -9.13 -25.74 -3.10
N LEU A 160 -9.17 -26.39 -1.95
CA LEU A 160 -9.54 -27.79 -1.78
C LEU A 160 -10.71 -27.90 -0.79
N THR A 161 -11.79 -28.51 -1.21
CA THR A 161 -12.86 -28.95 -0.31
C THR A 161 -12.54 -30.34 0.19
N VAL A 162 -12.72 -30.57 1.50
CA VAL A 162 -12.47 -31.85 2.14
C VAL A 162 -13.68 -32.36 2.91
N ASP A 163 -13.86 -33.68 2.95
CA ASP A 163 -14.89 -34.37 3.69
C ASP A 163 -14.27 -35.38 4.67
N PHE A 164 -15.09 -35.97 5.55
CA PHE A 164 -14.66 -36.99 6.53
C PHE A 164 -14.03 -38.21 5.85
N ASP A 165 -14.53 -38.59 4.67
CA ASP A 165 -13.97 -39.67 3.86
C ASP A 165 -12.56 -39.40 3.32
N ASP A 166 -12.06 -38.17 3.47
CA ASP A 166 -10.72 -37.77 3.05
C ASP A 166 -9.63 -38.07 4.10
N LEU A 167 -10.03 -38.48 5.30
CA LEU A 167 -9.12 -38.90 6.39
C LEU A 167 -8.50 -40.29 6.16
N THR A 168 -8.17 -40.64 4.93
CA THR A 168 -7.51 -41.91 4.60
C THR A 168 -6.05 -41.70 4.21
N PRO A 169 -5.15 -42.66 4.53
CA PRO A 169 -3.74 -42.55 4.16
C PRO A 169 -3.52 -42.31 2.65
N LYS A 170 -4.37 -42.89 1.81
CA LYS A 170 -4.32 -42.74 0.35
C LYS A 170 -4.59 -41.27 -0.07
N LYS A 171 -5.65 -40.67 0.48
CA LYS A 171 -6.02 -39.28 0.16
C LYS A 171 -5.07 -38.25 0.78
N LEU A 172 -4.59 -38.50 2.00
CA LEU A 172 -3.51 -37.70 2.59
C LEU A 172 -2.21 -37.77 1.77
N GLY A 173 -1.90 -38.93 1.18
CA GLY A 173 -0.78 -39.08 0.24
C GLY A 173 -0.97 -38.26 -1.02
N LYS A 174 -2.19 -38.20 -1.58
CA LYS A 174 -2.49 -37.33 -2.74
C LYS A 174 -2.38 -35.84 -2.37
N LEU A 175 -2.89 -35.42 -1.20
CA LEU A 175 -2.75 -34.05 -0.72
C LEU A 175 -1.28 -33.64 -0.64
N ASN A 176 -0.44 -34.47 -0.03
CA ASN A 176 1.00 -34.21 0.05
C ASN A 176 1.67 -34.13 -1.35
N ARG A 177 1.19 -34.90 -2.33
CA ARG A 177 1.65 -34.81 -3.72
C ARG A 177 1.25 -33.47 -4.35
N ILE A 178 0.00 -33.01 -4.18
CA ILE A 178 -0.48 -31.71 -4.66
C ILE A 178 0.38 -30.57 -4.09
N LEU A 179 0.70 -30.61 -2.80
CA LEU A 179 1.55 -29.60 -2.16
C LEU A 179 2.91 -29.49 -2.87
N LYS A 180 3.52 -30.61 -3.22
CA LYS A 180 4.81 -30.66 -3.92
C LYS A 180 4.69 -30.24 -5.39
N GLU A 181 3.75 -30.83 -6.14
CA GLU A 181 3.58 -30.57 -7.58
C GLU A 181 3.19 -29.11 -7.89
N LYS A 182 2.38 -28.51 -7.02
CA LYS A 182 1.96 -27.09 -7.16
C LYS A 182 2.90 -26.12 -6.47
N ASN A 183 3.98 -26.63 -5.86
CA ASN A 183 4.93 -25.82 -5.09
C ASN A 183 4.21 -24.91 -4.08
N ILE A 184 3.34 -25.50 -3.26
CA ILE A 184 2.56 -24.77 -2.24
C ILE A 184 3.49 -24.41 -1.07
N GLU A 185 3.59 -23.14 -0.76
CA GLU A 185 4.42 -22.61 0.32
C GLU A 185 3.60 -22.12 1.52
N TYR A 186 2.31 -21.82 1.31
CA TYR A 186 1.40 -21.40 2.36
C TYR A 186 0.11 -22.22 2.34
N VAL A 187 -0.29 -22.77 3.50
CA VAL A 187 -1.52 -23.54 3.65
C VAL A 187 -2.42 -22.89 4.70
N GLY A 188 -3.67 -22.65 4.36
CA GLY A 188 -4.73 -22.23 5.27
C GLY A 188 -5.70 -23.39 5.51
N ALA A 189 -6.08 -23.64 6.77
CA ALA A 189 -7.07 -24.62 7.14
C ALA A 189 -8.32 -23.91 7.72
N TYR A 190 -9.45 -24.01 7.02
CA TYR A 190 -10.68 -23.33 7.40
C TYR A 190 -11.74 -24.32 7.89
N GLY A 191 -11.95 -24.31 9.19
CA GLY A 191 -12.81 -25.26 9.90
C GLY A 191 -12.04 -26.40 10.57
N ILE A 192 -12.73 -27.11 11.48
CA ILE A 192 -12.13 -28.14 12.33
C ILE A 192 -11.63 -29.31 11.48
N LEU A 193 -12.45 -29.80 10.55
CA LEU A 193 -12.09 -30.95 9.70
C LEU A 193 -10.83 -30.66 8.87
N ALA A 194 -10.75 -29.48 8.25
CA ALA A 194 -9.57 -29.05 7.49
C ALA A 194 -8.31 -28.99 8.37
N SER A 195 -8.46 -28.49 9.60
CA SER A 195 -7.37 -28.45 10.58
C SER A 195 -6.86 -29.84 10.96
N GLU A 196 -7.79 -30.79 11.23
CA GLU A 196 -7.42 -32.17 11.56
C GLU A 196 -6.78 -32.90 10.37
N ILE A 197 -7.29 -32.71 9.15
CA ILE A 197 -6.65 -33.26 7.93
C ILE A 197 -5.21 -32.76 7.80
N CYS A 198 -4.97 -31.47 8.05
CA CYS A 198 -3.60 -30.94 8.04
C CYS A 198 -2.72 -31.58 9.12
N LYS A 199 -3.23 -31.76 10.34
CA LYS A 199 -2.50 -32.44 11.42
C LYS A 199 -2.15 -33.88 11.07
N PHE A 200 -3.12 -34.67 10.61
CA PHE A 200 -2.89 -36.06 10.17
C PHE A 200 -1.92 -36.14 9.00
N GLY A 201 -2.00 -35.20 8.06
CA GLY A 201 -1.08 -35.10 6.94
C GLY A 201 0.30 -34.54 7.29
N LYS A 202 0.54 -34.14 8.55
CA LYS A 202 1.75 -33.44 9.01
C LYS A 202 2.04 -32.16 8.21
N ILE A 203 0.98 -31.45 7.82
CA ILE A 203 1.03 -30.21 7.04
C ILE A 203 0.98 -29.02 7.99
N LYS A 204 1.93 -28.13 7.91
CA LYS A 204 1.89 -26.85 8.64
C LYS A 204 0.85 -25.93 7.98
N ALA A 205 -0.22 -25.62 8.68
CA ALA A 205 -1.30 -24.77 8.19
C ALA A 205 -1.63 -23.65 9.19
N SER A 206 -2.04 -22.49 8.67
CA SER A 206 -2.64 -21.42 9.46
C SER A 206 -4.13 -21.69 9.66
N VAL A 207 -4.59 -21.60 10.90
CA VAL A 207 -6.02 -21.72 11.26
C VAL A 207 -6.66 -20.36 11.54
N TYR A 208 -5.85 -19.32 11.72
CA TYR A 208 -6.31 -17.95 11.95
C TYR A 208 -6.26 -17.16 10.64
N ALA A 209 -7.36 -16.49 10.29
CA ALA A 209 -7.55 -15.78 9.03
C ALA A 209 -7.07 -16.57 7.78
N PRO A 210 -7.42 -17.88 7.66
CA PRO A 210 -6.81 -18.74 6.64
C PRO A 210 -7.20 -18.34 5.21
N VAL A 211 -8.40 -17.79 5.00
CA VAL A 211 -8.86 -17.33 3.68
C VAL A 211 -8.08 -16.11 3.24
N GLU A 212 -8.04 -15.10 4.10
CA GLU A 212 -7.34 -13.83 3.86
C GLU A 212 -5.83 -14.08 3.69
N GLY A 213 -5.25 -14.92 4.53
CA GLY A 213 -3.82 -15.28 4.44
C GLY A 213 -3.47 -15.99 3.14
N CYS A 214 -4.31 -16.90 2.64
CA CYS A 214 -4.10 -17.55 1.34
C CYS A 214 -4.21 -16.56 0.18
N ILE A 215 -5.17 -15.64 0.21
CA ILE A 215 -5.35 -14.61 -0.81
C ILE A 215 -4.15 -13.66 -0.80
N GLU A 216 -3.74 -13.17 0.37
CA GLU A 216 -2.60 -12.27 0.51
C GLU A 216 -1.29 -12.92 0.07
N ALA A 217 -1.04 -14.18 0.48
CA ALA A 217 0.12 -14.95 0.04
C ALA A 217 0.18 -15.05 -1.49
N GLY A 218 -0.95 -15.41 -2.12
CA GLY A 218 -1.07 -15.44 -3.58
C GLY A 218 -0.80 -14.08 -4.22
N ALA A 219 -1.38 -13.01 -3.70
CA ALA A 219 -1.16 -11.66 -4.19
C ALA A 219 0.32 -11.23 -4.08
N LYS A 220 1.05 -11.74 -3.09
CA LYS A 220 2.49 -11.48 -2.89
C LYS A 220 3.41 -12.48 -3.62
N GLY A 221 2.89 -13.30 -4.53
CA GLY A 221 3.68 -14.21 -5.36
C GLY A 221 3.99 -15.57 -4.74
N VAL A 222 3.33 -15.94 -3.64
CA VAL A 222 3.46 -17.23 -2.98
C VAL A 222 2.32 -18.15 -3.38
N ASN A 223 2.61 -19.38 -3.80
CA ASN A 223 1.55 -20.35 -4.06
C ASN A 223 0.90 -20.80 -2.75
N SER A 224 -0.41 -20.65 -2.65
CA SER A 224 -1.18 -20.95 -1.45
C SER A 224 -2.27 -22.00 -1.70
N LEU A 225 -2.62 -22.76 -0.68
CA LEU A 225 -3.72 -23.72 -0.68
C LEU A 225 -4.62 -23.46 0.52
N LEU A 226 -5.88 -23.16 0.26
CA LEU A 226 -6.93 -23.17 1.27
C LEU A 226 -7.60 -24.55 1.28
N ILE A 227 -7.63 -25.16 2.44
CA ILE A 227 -8.40 -26.39 2.69
C ILE A 227 -9.61 -26.00 3.54
N TYR A 228 -10.82 -26.39 3.13
CA TYR A 228 -12.03 -26.09 3.89
C TYR A 228 -13.05 -27.22 3.81
N SER A 229 -13.91 -27.33 4.84
CA SER A 229 -15.05 -28.26 4.85
C SER A 229 -16.29 -27.63 4.21
N PRO A 230 -17.25 -28.42 3.69
CA PRO A 230 -18.46 -27.92 3.06
C PRO A 230 -19.24 -26.93 3.94
N GLU A 231 -19.24 -27.12 5.27
CA GLU A 231 -19.91 -26.24 6.22
C GLU A 231 -19.33 -24.82 6.21
N MET A 232 -18.07 -24.67 5.85
CA MET A 232 -17.40 -23.37 5.76
C MET A 232 -17.58 -22.71 4.39
N ALA A 233 -18.18 -23.37 3.41
CA ALA A 233 -18.31 -22.88 2.04
C ALA A 233 -18.94 -21.49 1.95
N ARG A 234 -20.08 -21.27 2.65
CA ARG A 234 -20.77 -19.98 2.65
C ARG A 234 -19.86 -18.85 3.11
N PHE A 235 -19.16 -19.03 4.22
CA PHE A 235 -18.27 -18.04 4.78
C PHE A 235 -17.03 -17.83 3.92
N PHE A 236 -16.51 -18.91 3.31
CA PHE A 236 -15.40 -18.81 2.35
C PHE A 236 -15.76 -17.94 1.15
N PHE A 237 -16.91 -18.20 0.49
CA PHE A 237 -17.31 -17.43 -0.69
C PHE A 237 -17.62 -15.97 -0.36
N GLN A 238 -18.18 -15.69 0.83
CA GLN A 238 -18.39 -14.32 1.30
C GLN A 238 -17.06 -13.57 1.47
N LYS A 239 -16.06 -14.18 2.10
CA LYS A 239 -14.73 -13.60 2.28
C LYS A 239 -13.99 -13.47 0.95
N LEU A 240 -14.13 -14.44 0.06
CA LEU A 240 -13.53 -14.41 -1.26
C LEU A 240 -14.07 -13.22 -2.07
N SER A 241 -15.39 -13.05 -2.15
CA SER A 241 -16.02 -11.96 -2.90
C SER A 241 -15.59 -10.57 -2.38
N ALA A 242 -15.42 -10.41 -1.06
CA ALA A 242 -14.96 -9.16 -0.47
C ALA A 242 -13.50 -8.81 -0.82
N ASN A 243 -12.67 -9.81 -1.14
CA ASN A 243 -11.22 -9.62 -1.33
C ASN A 243 -10.76 -9.78 -2.78
N ILE A 244 -11.54 -10.42 -3.65
CA ILE A 244 -11.13 -10.75 -5.02
C ILE A 244 -10.83 -9.51 -5.87
N HIS A 245 -11.59 -8.44 -5.69
CA HIS A 245 -11.38 -7.18 -6.41
C HIS A 245 -10.13 -6.45 -5.94
N LYS A 246 -9.85 -6.48 -4.64
CA LYS A 246 -8.70 -5.83 -4.03
C LYS A 246 -7.38 -6.46 -4.47
N TYR A 247 -7.32 -7.79 -4.51
CA TYR A 247 -6.07 -8.52 -4.76
C TYR A 247 -5.94 -9.10 -6.17
N ARG A 248 -6.99 -9.00 -7.00
CA ARG A 248 -7.03 -9.50 -8.39
C ARG A 248 -6.55 -10.95 -8.53
N ILE A 249 -6.86 -11.79 -7.55
CA ILE A 249 -6.47 -13.21 -7.51
C ILE A 249 -7.71 -14.10 -7.63
N ASN A 250 -7.64 -15.09 -8.53
CA ASN A 250 -8.72 -16.05 -8.73
C ASN A 250 -8.37 -17.42 -8.14
N PRO A 251 -9.29 -18.06 -7.40
CA PRO A 251 -9.07 -19.40 -6.86
C PRO A 251 -9.02 -20.45 -7.98
N LYS A 252 -8.15 -21.44 -7.81
CA LYS A 252 -8.06 -22.64 -8.65
C LYS A 252 -8.46 -23.85 -7.80
N PHE A 253 -9.61 -24.43 -8.09
CA PHE A 253 -10.09 -25.58 -7.36
C PHE A 253 -9.29 -26.85 -7.73
N VAL A 254 -8.97 -27.65 -6.72
CA VAL A 254 -8.26 -28.93 -6.83
C VAL A 254 -9.00 -30.01 -6.04
N GLU A 255 -8.78 -31.29 -6.39
CA GLU A 255 -9.42 -32.45 -5.78
C GLU A 255 -8.40 -33.51 -5.33
N ILE A 256 -8.73 -34.31 -4.28
CA ILE A 256 -7.91 -35.41 -3.76
C ILE A 256 -8.57 -36.77 -3.85
#